data_707f99bd83869c72e0cc2b0ee3001cbc
#
_entry.id   707f99bd83869c72e0cc2b0ee3001cbc
#
_cell.length_a   1.000
_cell.length_b   1.000
_cell.length_c   1.000
_cell.angle_alpha   90.00
_cell.angle_beta   90.00
_cell.angle_gamma   90.00
#
_symmetry.space_group_name_H-M   'P 1'
#
loop_
_entity.id
_entity.type
_entity.pdbx_description
1 polymer ?
#
loop_
_entity_poly.entity_id
_entity_poly.type
_entity_poly.pdbx_seq_one_letter_code
_entity_poly.pdbx_strand_id
1 'polypeptide(L)'
;MSRAQEIFDAHVVEYDKWFESAEGSALFASEIGAIRLLMTNLEHPFLEIGVGTGRFAKELAIDAGIDPSEQALTFAKKRGVKAQRATGEDIPFDDASFGAVFILFTLCFVETPGKVLLEAARVLKPGGCVLVGIINRESAWGGLYMRKKAEGHPLYRHARFYNAAELVAMLKAAGLNIEASASSLFQPPSNKPFREEARPDLSEDAGFICIRARKASGGTNDRE
;
A
#
# COMPACT_ATOMS: atom_id res chain seq x y z
N MET A 1 -6.23 9.83 18.61
CA MET A 1 -6.72 9.03 17.47
C MET A 1 -7.07 9.98 16.34
N SER A 2 -6.66 9.69 15.12
CA SER A 2 -7.11 10.47 13.97
C SER A 2 -8.58 10.14 13.67
N ARG A 3 -9.32 11.09 13.09
CA ARG A 3 -10.72 10.89 12.70
C ARG A 3 -10.88 9.77 11.64
N ALA A 4 -9.86 9.56 10.81
CA ALA A 4 -9.82 8.47 9.84
C ALA A 4 -9.75 7.10 10.53
N GLN A 5 -8.97 6.98 11.59
CA GLN A 5 -8.87 5.76 12.39
C GLN A 5 -10.19 5.37 13.04
N GLU A 6 -10.89 6.33 13.68
CA GLU A 6 -12.20 6.06 14.31
C GLU A 6 -13.23 5.52 13.31
N ILE A 7 -13.22 6.07 12.10
CA ILE A 7 -14.14 5.65 11.03
C ILE A 7 -13.78 4.25 10.53
N PHE A 8 -12.47 3.97 10.36
CA PHE A 8 -12.02 2.65 9.94
C PHE A 8 -12.37 1.59 10.99
N ASP A 9 -12.16 1.89 12.27
CA ASP A 9 -12.54 1.00 13.38
C ASP A 9 -14.04 0.66 13.35
N ALA A 10 -14.89 1.64 13.07
CA ALA A 10 -16.35 1.42 13.00
C ALA A 10 -16.79 0.52 11.84
N HIS A 11 -16.00 0.41 10.76
CA HIS A 11 -16.36 -0.30 9.53
C HIS A 11 -15.44 -1.48 9.20
N VAL A 12 -14.54 -1.85 10.10
CA VAL A 12 -13.49 -2.87 9.84
C VAL A 12 -14.07 -4.24 9.47
N VAL A 13 -15.21 -4.62 10.07
CA VAL A 13 -15.85 -5.92 9.81
C VAL A 13 -16.43 -5.97 8.39
N GLU A 14 -17.14 -4.91 7.99
CA GLU A 14 -17.69 -4.81 6.62
C GLU A 14 -16.58 -4.71 5.58
N TYR A 15 -15.56 -3.92 5.87
CA TYR A 15 -14.36 -3.82 5.04
C TYR A 15 -13.70 -5.19 4.84
N ASP A 16 -13.51 -5.96 5.90
CA ASP A 16 -12.90 -7.27 5.81
C ASP A 16 -13.76 -8.27 5.04
N LYS A 17 -15.07 -8.29 5.28
CA LYS A 17 -16.03 -9.15 4.55
C LYS A 17 -16.10 -8.84 3.06
N TRP A 18 -15.90 -7.58 2.66
CA TRP A 18 -15.95 -7.20 1.26
C TRP A 18 -14.98 -8.02 0.40
N PHE A 19 -13.79 -8.36 0.89
CA PHE A 19 -12.82 -9.20 0.18
C PHE A 19 -13.32 -10.64 -0.07
N GLU A 20 -14.35 -11.08 0.65
CA GLU A 20 -14.97 -12.42 0.47
C GLU A 20 -16.13 -12.39 -0.56
N SER A 21 -16.56 -11.21 -0.96
CA SER A 21 -17.53 -11.06 -2.04
C SER A 21 -16.91 -11.42 -3.39
N ALA A 22 -17.74 -11.74 -4.38
CA ALA A 22 -17.28 -12.02 -5.74
C ALA A 22 -16.54 -10.81 -6.34
N GLU A 23 -17.03 -9.59 -6.06
CA GLU A 23 -16.39 -8.34 -6.47
C GLU A 23 -15.04 -8.17 -5.81
N GLY A 24 -15.01 -8.17 -4.47
CA GLY A 24 -13.78 -7.91 -3.70
C GLY A 24 -12.70 -8.93 -3.97
N SER A 25 -13.05 -10.22 -4.10
CA SER A 25 -12.07 -11.28 -4.38
C SER A 25 -11.46 -11.16 -5.77
N ALA A 26 -12.24 -10.77 -6.79
CA ALA A 26 -11.73 -10.58 -8.15
C ALA A 26 -10.76 -9.39 -8.24
N LEU A 27 -11.10 -8.24 -7.60
CA LEU A 27 -10.25 -7.07 -7.56
C LEU A 27 -8.97 -7.35 -6.77
N PHE A 28 -9.09 -7.93 -5.58
CA PHE A 28 -7.96 -8.33 -4.75
C PHE A 28 -6.99 -9.26 -5.48
N ALA A 29 -7.51 -10.25 -6.23
CA ALA A 29 -6.67 -11.16 -7.00
C ALA A 29 -5.90 -10.44 -8.13
N SER A 30 -6.49 -9.42 -8.76
CA SER A 30 -5.83 -8.60 -9.79
C SER A 30 -4.74 -7.71 -9.19
N GLU A 31 -5.01 -7.10 -8.03
CA GLU A 31 -4.06 -6.28 -7.27
C GLU A 31 -2.86 -7.09 -6.78
N ILE A 32 -3.12 -8.28 -6.21
CA ILE A 32 -2.06 -9.23 -5.80
C ILE A 32 -1.21 -9.64 -6.99
N GLY A 33 -1.81 -9.86 -8.16
CA GLY A 33 -1.08 -10.14 -9.40
C GLY A 33 -0.07 -9.07 -9.74
N ALA A 34 -0.47 -7.79 -9.69
CA ALA A 34 0.41 -6.66 -9.96
C ALA A 34 1.54 -6.54 -8.93
N ILE A 35 1.23 -6.69 -7.64
CA ILE A 35 2.24 -6.61 -6.58
C ILE A 35 3.27 -7.74 -6.75
N ARG A 36 2.84 -8.97 -7.03
CA ARG A 36 3.74 -10.12 -7.21
C ARG A 36 4.72 -9.95 -8.36
N LEU A 37 4.38 -9.26 -9.44
CA LEU A 37 5.31 -8.93 -10.53
C LEU A 37 6.52 -8.13 -10.02
N LEU A 38 6.33 -7.33 -8.96
CA LEU A 38 7.35 -6.46 -8.39
C LEU A 38 8.11 -7.09 -7.21
N MET A 39 7.74 -8.29 -6.76
CA MET A 39 8.35 -8.93 -5.59
C MET A 39 9.60 -9.77 -5.90
N THR A 40 10.01 -9.83 -7.14
CA THR A 40 11.20 -10.61 -7.55
C THR A 40 12.47 -10.11 -6.86
N ASN A 41 13.28 -11.05 -6.32
CA ASN A 41 14.56 -10.77 -5.67
C ASN A 41 14.46 -9.78 -4.48
N LEU A 42 13.37 -9.79 -3.73
CA LEU A 42 13.25 -9.09 -2.47
C LEU A 42 13.80 -9.95 -1.33
N GLU A 43 14.47 -9.30 -0.38
CA GLU A 43 15.04 -9.95 0.80
C GLU A 43 14.14 -9.74 2.01
N HIS A 44 13.87 -10.79 2.77
CA HIS A 44 13.18 -10.70 4.07
C HIS A 44 14.06 -10.04 5.15
N PRO A 45 13.48 -9.53 6.23
CA PRO A 45 12.03 -9.50 6.50
C PRO A 45 11.29 -8.41 5.74
N PHE A 46 9.96 -8.60 5.59
CA PHE A 46 9.04 -7.66 4.98
C PHE A 46 8.17 -6.96 6.04
N LEU A 47 7.88 -5.68 5.83
CA LEU A 47 6.96 -4.88 6.65
C LEU A 47 5.81 -4.36 5.80
N GLU A 48 4.57 -4.40 6.30
CA GLU A 48 3.45 -3.65 5.74
C GLU A 48 3.07 -2.48 6.66
N ILE A 49 3.07 -1.26 6.11
CA ILE A 49 2.59 -0.04 6.77
C ILE A 49 1.12 0.14 6.40
N GLY A 50 0.26 0.21 7.42
CA GLY A 50 -1.19 0.18 7.24
C GLY A 50 -1.69 -1.22 6.93
N VAL A 51 -1.24 -2.21 7.69
CA VAL A 51 -1.56 -3.63 7.47
C VAL A 51 -3.05 -3.96 7.59
N GLY A 52 -3.84 -3.09 8.20
CA GLY A 52 -5.27 -3.24 8.34
C GLY A 52 -5.64 -4.61 8.91
N THR A 53 -6.52 -5.31 8.21
CA THR A 53 -6.96 -6.66 8.62
C THR A 53 -5.97 -7.77 8.22
N GLY A 54 -4.85 -7.44 7.59
CA GLY A 54 -3.76 -8.37 7.27
C GLY A 54 -4.00 -9.25 6.04
N ARG A 55 -4.91 -8.86 5.14
CA ARG A 55 -5.22 -9.67 3.94
C ARG A 55 -4.07 -9.69 2.96
N PHE A 56 -3.49 -8.53 2.66
CA PHE A 56 -2.30 -8.42 1.80
C PHE A 56 -1.09 -9.08 2.47
N ALA A 57 -0.85 -8.79 3.76
CA ALA A 57 0.26 -9.37 4.49
C ALA A 57 0.24 -10.90 4.46
N LYS A 58 -0.92 -11.52 4.69
CA LYS A 58 -1.07 -12.99 4.62
C LYS A 58 -0.80 -13.53 3.23
N GLU A 59 -1.40 -12.93 2.20
CA GLU A 59 -1.32 -13.41 0.81
C GLU A 59 0.08 -13.23 0.21
N LEU A 60 0.80 -12.19 0.64
CA LEU A 60 2.16 -11.86 0.18
C LEU A 60 3.27 -12.38 1.11
N ALA A 61 2.92 -13.15 2.14
CA ALA A 61 3.85 -13.66 3.15
C ALA A 61 4.71 -12.56 3.81
N ILE A 62 4.09 -11.43 4.16
CA ILE A 62 4.76 -10.32 4.84
C ILE A 62 4.95 -10.68 6.32
N ASP A 63 6.18 -10.46 6.84
CA ASP A 63 6.59 -10.92 8.17
C ASP A 63 5.99 -10.09 9.31
N ALA A 64 5.87 -8.78 9.12
CA ALA A 64 5.40 -7.84 10.13
C ALA A 64 4.46 -6.79 9.55
N GLY A 65 3.59 -6.24 10.38
CA GLY A 65 2.69 -5.16 9.99
C GLY A 65 2.47 -4.14 11.09
N ILE A 66 2.21 -2.91 10.71
CA ILE A 66 1.77 -1.85 11.63
C ILE A 66 0.48 -1.22 11.14
N ASP A 67 -0.38 -0.86 12.09
CA ASP A 67 -1.63 -0.14 11.83
C ASP A 67 -2.06 0.64 13.08
N PRO A 68 -2.65 1.83 12.99
CA PRO A 68 -3.16 2.54 14.15
C PRO A 68 -4.42 1.91 14.76
N SER A 69 -5.17 1.08 14.00
CA SER A 69 -6.42 0.45 14.41
C SER A 69 -6.19 -0.86 15.17
N GLU A 70 -6.42 -0.87 16.48
CA GLU A 70 -6.40 -2.11 17.27
C GLU A 70 -7.44 -3.14 16.81
N GLN A 71 -8.59 -2.68 16.31
CA GLN A 71 -9.63 -3.57 15.81
C GLN A 71 -9.16 -4.29 14.55
N ALA A 72 -8.56 -3.58 13.59
CA ALA A 72 -7.98 -4.18 12.39
C ALA A 72 -6.86 -5.15 12.73
N LEU A 73 -5.98 -4.79 13.66
CA LEU A 73 -4.88 -5.64 14.11
C LEU A 73 -5.36 -6.97 14.73
N THR A 74 -6.56 -7.00 15.33
CA THR A 74 -7.16 -8.25 15.82
C THR A 74 -7.39 -9.25 14.68
N PHE A 75 -7.83 -8.78 13.50
CA PHE A 75 -7.97 -9.62 12.31
C PHE A 75 -6.62 -10.04 11.74
N ALA A 76 -5.67 -9.13 11.65
CA ALA A 76 -4.32 -9.42 11.16
C ALA A 76 -3.64 -10.51 12.01
N LYS A 77 -3.70 -10.38 13.33
CA LYS A 77 -3.16 -11.39 14.28
C LYS A 77 -3.84 -12.75 14.12
N LYS A 78 -5.17 -12.80 13.93
CA LYS A 78 -5.90 -14.05 13.64
C LYS A 78 -5.46 -14.71 12.32
N ARG A 79 -4.94 -13.92 11.36
CA ARG A 79 -4.36 -14.39 10.09
C ARG A 79 -2.91 -14.85 10.23
N GLY A 80 -2.32 -14.73 11.42
CA GLY A 80 -0.93 -15.11 11.68
C GLY A 80 0.10 -14.03 11.40
N VAL A 81 -0.33 -12.79 11.09
CA VAL A 81 0.57 -11.65 10.87
C VAL A 81 1.09 -11.13 12.21
N LYS A 82 2.40 -10.93 12.33
CA LYS A 82 3.02 -10.26 13.50
C LYS A 82 2.74 -8.77 13.41
N ALA A 83 1.58 -8.34 13.92
CA ALA A 83 1.11 -6.98 13.78
C ALA A 83 1.07 -6.24 15.12
N GLN A 84 1.49 -4.96 15.12
CA GLN A 84 1.49 -4.09 16.28
C GLN A 84 0.93 -2.71 15.96
N ARG A 85 0.49 -2.00 17.01
CA ARG A 85 -0.10 -0.66 16.86
C ARG A 85 1.00 0.37 16.67
N ALA A 86 0.95 1.07 15.53
CA ALA A 86 1.79 2.23 15.23
C ALA A 86 1.20 3.00 14.05
N THR A 87 1.71 4.21 13.79
CA THR A 87 1.42 4.98 12.57
C THR A 87 2.58 4.90 11.60
N GLY A 88 2.31 5.12 10.32
CA GLY A 88 3.37 5.15 9.31
C GLY A 88 4.34 6.33 9.45
N GLU A 89 3.93 7.38 10.16
CA GLU A 89 4.74 8.55 10.48
C GLU A 89 5.74 8.34 11.64
N ASP A 90 5.57 7.23 12.41
CA ASP A 90 6.42 6.90 13.56
C ASP A 90 6.49 5.37 13.68
N ILE A 91 7.43 4.77 12.95
CA ILE A 91 7.59 3.32 12.83
C ILE A 91 8.47 2.79 13.96
N PRO A 92 7.96 1.89 14.83
CA PRO A 92 8.66 1.42 16.03
C PRO A 92 9.65 0.28 15.73
N PHE A 93 10.45 0.45 14.69
CA PHE A 93 11.53 -0.47 14.31
C PHE A 93 12.82 0.32 14.07
N ASP A 94 13.94 -0.33 14.29
CA ASP A 94 15.27 0.23 14.08
C ASP A 94 15.53 0.50 12.59
N ASP A 95 16.49 1.37 12.31
CA ASP A 95 17.00 1.64 10.97
C ASP A 95 17.48 0.33 10.32
N ALA A 96 17.33 0.23 9.01
CA ALA A 96 17.81 -0.91 8.22
C ALA A 96 17.36 -2.29 8.70
N SER A 97 16.13 -2.40 9.20
CA SER A 97 15.55 -3.65 9.72
C SER A 97 14.92 -4.52 8.63
N PHE A 98 14.42 -3.93 7.53
CA PHE A 98 13.62 -4.65 6.53
C PHE A 98 14.27 -4.66 5.14
N GLY A 99 14.15 -5.78 4.44
CA GLY A 99 14.56 -5.88 3.05
C GLY A 99 13.51 -5.28 2.09
N ALA A 100 12.23 -5.34 2.46
CA ALA A 100 11.18 -4.64 1.73
C ALA A 100 10.10 -4.09 2.66
N VAL A 101 9.50 -2.95 2.23
CA VAL A 101 8.37 -2.30 2.90
C VAL A 101 7.22 -2.19 1.89
N PHE A 102 6.02 -2.55 2.33
CA PHE A 102 4.80 -2.47 1.54
C PHE A 102 3.89 -1.38 2.11
N ILE A 103 3.36 -0.52 1.24
CA ILE A 103 2.39 0.54 1.57
C ILE A 103 1.25 0.40 0.57
N LEU A 104 0.24 -0.40 0.93
CA LEU A 104 -0.84 -0.78 0.02
C LEU A 104 -2.13 -0.08 0.43
N PHE A 105 -2.68 0.77 -0.45
CA PHE A 105 -3.90 1.57 -0.23
C PHE A 105 -3.88 2.46 1.02
N THR A 106 -2.72 2.72 1.60
CA THR A 106 -2.55 3.41 2.89
C THR A 106 -2.27 4.89 2.75
N LEU A 107 -1.46 5.31 1.75
CA LEU A 107 -1.05 6.71 1.59
C LEU A 107 -2.22 7.69 1.45
N CYS A 108 -3.37 7.24 0.97
CA CYS A 108 -4.55 8.08 0.84
C CYS A 108 -5.22 8.44 2.18
N PHE A 109 -4.86 7.77 3.28
CA PHE A 109 -5.45 7.97 4.61
C PHE A 109 -4.51 8.60 5.63
N VAL A 110 -3.21 8.71 5.33
CA VAL A 110 -2.23 9.29 6.25
C VAL A 110 -2.21 10.82 6.17
N GLU A 111 -1.86 11.47 7.27
CA GLU A 111 -1.83 12.94 7.33
C GLU A 111 -0.61 13.49 6.60
N THR A 112 0.54 12.83 6.76
CA THR A 112 1.83 13.29 6.25
C THR A 112 2.51 12.21 5.40
N PRO A 113 2.07 11.97 4.16
CA PRO A 113 2.59 10.88 3.31
C PRO A 113 4.09 10.95 3.07
N GLY A 114 4.66 12.16 2.96
CA GLY A 114 6.12 12.33 2.85
C GLY A 114 6.87 11.80 4.06
N LYS A 115 6.33 11.98 5.28
CA LYS A 115 6.95 11.45 6.50
C LYS A 115 6.87 9.93 6.54
N VAL A 116 5.74 9.34 6.10
CA VAL A 116 5.59 7.88 5.98
C VAL A 116 6.64 7.29 5.04
N LEU A 117 6.88 7.93 3.89
CA LEU A 117 7.87 7.47 2.93
C LEU A 117 9.32 7.63 3.45
N LEU A 118 9.61 8.69 4.21
CA LEU A 118 10.90 8.86 4.87
C LEU A 118 11.15 7.78 5.95
N GLU A 119 10.13 7.48 6.76
CA GLU A 119 10.20 6.40 7.75
C GLU A 119 10.35 5.02 7.07
N ALA A 120 9.62 4.76 5.98
CA ALA A 120 9.80 3.57 5.17
C ALA A 120 11.25 3.46 4.65
N ALA A 121 11.82 4.55 4.14
CA ALA A 121 13.21 4.59 3.71
C ALA A 121 14.18 4.39 4.87
N ARG A 122 13.90 4.91 6.08
CA ARG A 122 14.72 4.72 7.28
C ARG A 122 14.84 3.25 7.65
N VAL A 123 13.70 2.56 7.77
CA VAL A 123 13.67 1.15 8.20
C VAL A 123 14.10 0.16 7.13
N LEU A 124 14.20 0.58 5.86
CA LEU A 124 14.76 -0.24 4.78
C LEU A 124 16.27 -0.40 4.93
N LYS A 125 16.75 -1.63 4.75
CA LYS A 125 18.17 -1.94 4.57
C LYS A 125 18.74 -1.18 3.36
N PRO A 126 20.05 -0.92 3.31
CA PRO A 126 20.69 -0.45 2.08
C PRO A 126 20.38 -1.41 0.92
N GLY A 127 19.95 -0.88 -0.22
CA GLY A 127 19.49 -1.70 -1.35
C GLY A 127 18.10 -2.33 -1.20
N GLY A 128 17.42 -2.15 -0.06
CA GLY A 128 16.02 -2.59 0.14
C GLY A 128 15.03 -1.79 -0.68
N CYS A 129 13.81 -2.30 -0.84
CA CYS A 129 12.79 -1.72 -1.69
C CYS A 129 11.51 -1.37 -0.94
N VAL A 130 10.87 -0.25 -1.33
CA VAL A 130 9.47 0.00 -1.00
C VAL A 130 8.59 -0.36 -2.19
N LEU A 131 7.44 -0.98 -1.93
CA LEU A 131 6.36 -1.21 -2.89
C LEU A 131 5.14 -0.39 -2.45
N VAL A 132 4.73 0.55 -3.28
CA VAL A 132 3.59 1.42 -2.96
C VAL A 132 2.47 1.20 -3.97
N GLY A 133 1.33 0.69 -3.49
CA GLY A 133 0.13 0.43 -4.28
C GLY A 133 -0.96 1.47 -3.97
N ILE A 134 -1.51 2.09 -5.01
CA ILE A 134 -2.57 3.10 -4.90
C ILE A 134 -3.70 2.87 -5.90
N ILE A 135 -4.88 3.39 -5.57
CA ILE A 135 -5.94 3.65 -6.56
C ILE A 135 -5.51 4.88 -7.33
N ASN A 136 -5.31 4.72 -8.65
CA ASN A 136 -4.92 5.83 -9.50
C ASN A 136 -6.09 6.80 -9.70
N ARG A 137 -5.93 8.05 -9.22
CA ARG A 137 -6.97 9.08 -9.27
C ARG A 137 -7.48 9.36 -10.68
N GLU A 138 -6.62 9.30 -11.69
CA GLU A 138 -6.95 9.65 -13.09
C GLU A 138 -7.70 8.53 -13.84
N SER A 139 -7.81 7.34 -13.25
CA SER A 139 -8.50 6.20 -13.84
C SER A 139 -10.03 6.25 -13.67
N ALA A 140 -10.74 5.37 -14.35
CA ALA A 140 -12.18 5.16 -14.16
C ALA A 140 -12.52 4.74 -12.71
N TRP A 141 -11.66 3.92 -12.09
CA TRP A 141 -11.77 3.54 -10.67
C TRP A 141 -11.52 4.74 -9.75
N GLY A 142 -10.50 5.54 -10.02
CA GLY A 142 -10.26 6.80 -9.30
C GLY A 142 -11.47 7.72 -9.36
N GLY A 143 -12.09 7.88 -10.54
CA GLY A 143 -13.33 8.63 -10.72
C GLY A 143 -14.49 8.09 -9.86
N LEU A 144 -14.63 6.77 -9.72
CA LEU A 144 -15.61 6.16 -8.81
C LEU A 144 -15.35 6.54 -7.35
N TYR A 145 -14.10 6.42 -6.88
CA TYR A 145 -13.75 6.74 -5.49
C TYR A 145 -13.83 8.24 -5.18
N MET A 146 -13.52 9.08 -6.16
CA MET A 146 -13.71 10.54 -6.04
C MET A 146 -15.20 10.91 -5.92
N ARG A 147 -16.10 10.23 -6.66
CA ARG A 147 -17.56 10.40 -6.48
C ARG A 147 -18.01 9.93 -5.09
N LYS A 148 -17.60 8.73 -4.64
CA LYS A 148 -17.89 8.25 -3.28
C LYS A 148 -17.44 9.25 -2.22
N LYS A 149 -16.25 9.85 -2.39
CA LYS A 149 -15.75 10.91 -1.51
C LYS A 149 -16.67 12.14 -1.50
N ALA A 150 -17.06 12.62 -2.66
CA ALA A 150 -17.95 13.79 -2.79
C ALA A 150 -19.34 13.54 -2.19
N GLU A 151 -19.85 12.32 -2.27
CA GLU A 151 -21.10 11.87 -1.68
C GLU A 151 -21.01 11.61 -0.16
N GLY A 152 -19.84 11.84 0.45
CA GLY A 152 -19.64 11.70 1.90
C GLY A 152 -19.50 10.27 2.39
N HIS A 153 -19.07 9.33 1.53
CA HIS A 153 -18.86 7.93 1.94
C HIS A 153 -17.98 7.83 3.19
N PRO A 154 -18.37 7.08 4.22
CA PRO A 154 -17.70 7.08 5.52
C PRO A 154 -16.18 6.89 5.44
N LEU A 155 -15.69 5.89 4.70
CA LEU A 155 -14.26 5.61 4.59
C LEU A 155 -13.52 6.63 3.71
N TYR A 156 -14.12 7.08 2.58
CA TYR A 156 -13.39 7.81 1.55
C TYR A 156 -13.50 9.34 1.65
N ARG A 157 -14.44 9.89 2.43
CA ARG A 157 -14.65 11.35 2.56
C ARG A 157 -13.40 12.13 2.99
N HIS A 158 -12.47 11.47 3.68
CA HIS A 158 -11.20 12.04 4.13
C HIS A 158 -10.00 11.55 3.34
N ALA A 159 -10.19 10.61 2.39
CA ALA A 159 -9.11 10.07 1.60
C ALA A 159 -8.55 11.13 0.62
N ARG A 160 -7.23 11.09 0.40
CA ARG A 160 -6.54 11.87 -0.62
C ARG A 160 -5.99 10.94 -1.67
N PHE A 161 -6.65 10.87 -2.82
CA PHE A 161 -6.19 10.01 -3.92
C PHE A 161 -5.08 10.70 -4.72
N TYR A 162 -4.11 9.92 -5.15
CA TYR A 162 -2.95 10.37 -5.91
C TYR A 162 -2.97 9.76 -7.32
N ASN A 163 -2.27 10.41 -8.25
CA ASN A 163 -1.96 9.84 -9.55
C ASN A 163 -0.52 9.30 -9.57
N ALA A 164 -0.14 8.66 -10.69
CA ALA A 164 1.19 8.08 -10.87
C ALA A 164 2.31 9.11 -10.73
N ALA A 165 2.16 10.30 -11.34
CA ALA A 165 3.19 11.34 -11.31
C ALA A 165 3.42 11.89 -9.89
N GLU A 166 2.36 12.12 -9.14
CA GLU A 166 2.44 12.56 -7.73
C GLU A 166 3.15 11.49 -6.87
N LEU A 167 2.80 10.20 -7.04
CA LEU A 167 3.46 9.12 -6.31
C LEU A 167 4.96 9.04 -6.63
N VAL A 168 5.32 9.09 -7.92
CA VAL A 168 6.74 9.11 -8.36
C VAL A 168 7.48 10.29 -7.74
N ALA A 169 6.88 11.49 -7.74
CA ALA A 169 7.49 12.68 -7.14
C ALA A 169 7.71 12.52 -5.64
N MET A 170 6.74 11.97 -4.91
CA MET A 170 6.85 11.72 -3.47
C MET A 170 7.94 10.68 -3.14
N LEU A 171 8.03 9.59 -3.90
CA LEU A 171 9.06 8.56 -3.72
C LEU A 171 10.47 9.14 -3.94
N LYS A 172 10.66 9.92 -5.02
CA LYS A 172 11.92 10.60 -5.30
C LYS A 172 12.29 11.61 -4.20
N ALA A 173 11.33 12.37 -3.70
CA ALA A 173 11.54 13.32 -2.59
C ALA A 173 11.96 12.62 -1.29
N ALA A 174 11.57 11.36 -1.09
CA ALA A 174 12.02 10.52 0.02
C ALA A 174 13.38 9.83 -0.23
N GLY A 175 14.09 10.15 -1.32
CA GLY A 175 15.39 9.56 -1.64
C GLY A 175 15.31 8.13 -2.21
N LEU A 176 14.16 7.74 -2.75
CA LEU A 176 13.92 6.41 -3.29
C LEU A 176 13.96 6.44 -4.83
N ASN A 177 14.72 5.54 -5.43
CA ASN A 177 14.90 5.43 -6.87
C ASN A 177 13.87 4.46 -7.48
N ILE A 178 13.06 4.92 -8.43
CA ILE A 178 12.07 4.09 -9.10
C ILE A 178 12.79 2.98 -9.90
N GLU A 179 12.39 1.72 -9.69
CA GLU A 179 12.95 0.56 -10.39
C GLU A 179 11.97 -0.08 -11.38
N ALA A 180 10.74 -0.26 -10.95
CA ALA A 180 9.74 -0.98 -11.70
C ALA A 180 8.34 -0.52 -11.30
N SER A 181 7.37 -0.80 -12.15
CA SER A 181 5.96 -0.58 -11.89
C SER A 181 5.13 -1.73 -12.44
N ALA A 182 3.94 -1.90 -11.90
CA ALA A 182 2.93 -2.81 -12.42
C ALA A 182 1.55 -2.19 -12.26
N SER A 183 0.66 -2.52 -13.19
CA SER A 183 -0.69 -1.98 -13.27
C SER A 183 -1.72 -3.09 -13.42
N SER A 184 -2.91 -2.86 -12.88
CA SER A 184 -4.08 -3.74 -13.05
C SER A 184 -5.38 -2.92 -12.94
N LEU A 185 -6.53 -3.58 -13.04
CA LEU A 185 -7.85 -2.96 -13.01
C LEU A 185 -8.08 -2.01 -14.19
N PHE A 186 -7.87 -2.53 -15.41
CA PHE A 186 -8.15 -1.82 -16.67
C PHE A 186 -9.63 -1.82 -17.04
N GLN A 187 -10.40 -2.82 -16.52
CA GLN A 187 -11.84 -2.86 -16.67
C GLN A 187 -12.50 -1.66 -15.99
N PRO A 188 -13.59 -1.11 -16.55
CA PRO A 188 -14.33 -0.07 -15.87
C PRO A 188 -15.00 -0.62 -14.60
N PRO A 189 -15.24 0.24 -13.58
CA PRO A 189 -15.99 -0.17 -12.40
C PRO A 189 -17.35 -0.74 -12.77
N SER A 190 -17.65 -1.93 -12.27
CA SER A 190 -18.93 -2.62 -12.50
C SER A 190 -19.31 -3.43 -11.25
N ASN A 191 -20.54 -3.94 -11.20
CA ASN A 191 -20.98 -4.84 -10.15
C ASN A 191 -20.57 -6.31 -10.38
N LYS A 192 -19.86 -6.60 -11.46
CA LYS A 192 -19.34 -7.93 -11.82
C LYS A 192 -17.92 -7.83 -12.35
N PRO A 193 -16.97 -7.31 -11.54
CA PRO A 193 -15.59 -7.29 -11.97
C PRO A 193 -15.06 -8.72 -12.07
N PHE A 194 -14.06 -8.90 -12.92
CA PHE A 194 -13.35 -10.16 -13.08
C PHE A 194 -11.86 -9.98 -12.74
N ARG A 195 -11.19 -11.08 -12.46
CA ARG A 195 -9.75 -11.07 -12.28
C ARG A 195 -9.07 -10.75 -13.60
N GLU A 196 -8.19 -9.74 -13.59
CA GLU A 196 -7.36 -9.34 -14.72
C GLU A 196 -5.91 -9.76 -14.52
N GLU A 197 -5.23 -9.99 -15.63
CA GLU A 197 -3.77 -10.11 -15.62
C GLU A 197 -3.15 -8.73 -15.48
N ALA A 198 -2.17 -8.64 -14.57
CA ALA A 198 -1.41 -7.42 -14.37
C ALA A 198 -0.39 -7.21 -15.49
N ARG A 199 -0.06 -5.95 -15.78
CA ARG A 199 0.96 -5.54 -16.75
C ARG A 199 2.17 -4.97 -16.03
N PRO A 200 3.40 -5.29 -16.48
CA PRO A 200 4.63 -4.77 -15.87
C PRO A 200 4.97 -3.35 -16.42
N ASP A 201 4.04 -2.43 -16.33
CA ASP A 201 4.15 -1.07 -16.80
C ASP A 201 3.47 -0.08 -15.84
N LEU A 202 3.61 1.21 -16.09
CA LEU A 202 2.91 2.28 -15.39
C LEU A 202 1.85 2.85 -16.33
N SER A 203 0.66 2.25 -16.33
CA SER A 203 -0.46 2.69 -17.16
C SER A 203 -1.31 3.74 -16.46
N GLU A 204 -1.53 4.88 -17.12
CA GLU A 204 -2.32 6.00 -16.59
C GLU A 204 -3.81 5.69 -16.48
N ASP A 205 -4.34 4.78 -17.28
CA ASP A 205 -5.74 4.35 -17.31
C ASP A 205 -6.05 3.21 -16.31
N ALA A 206 -5.02 2.56 -15.76
CA ALA A 206 -5.20 1.48 -14.79
C ALA A 206 -5.77 1.97 -13.46
N GLY A 207 -6.74 1.24 -12.91
CA GLY A 207 -7.36 1.52 -11.61
C GLY A 207 -6.43 1.34 -10.43
N PHE A 208 -5.56 0.33 -10.50
CA PHE A 208 -4.51 0.06 -9.52
C PHE A 208 -3.15 0.17 -10.16
N ILE A 209 -2.28 0.94 -9.54
CA ILE A 209 -0.85 1.01 -9.88
C ILE A 209 -0.02 0.70 -8.65
N CYS A 210 1.04 -0.08 -8.85
CA CYS A 210 2.05 -0.35 -7.84
C CYS A 210 3.42 0.04 -8.35
N ILE A 211 4.19 0.78 -7.55
CA ILE A 211 5.53 1.23 -7.87
C ILE A 211 6.51 0.61 -6.88
N ARG A 212 7.56 -0.02 -7.39
CA ARG A 212 8.73 -0.44 -6.65
C ARG A 212 9.80 0.63 -6.76
N ALA A 213 10.29 1.08 -5.61
CA ALA A 213 11.41 2.01 -5.54
C ALA A 213 12.46 1.51 -4.55
N ARG A 214 13.74 1.74 -4.86
CA ARG A 214 14.88 1.24 -4.11
C ARG A 214 15.55 2.33 -3.28
N LYS A 215 15.88 2.00 -2.03
CA LYS A 215 16.83 2.78 -1.23
C LYS A 215 18.24 2.59 -1.78
N ALA A 216 18.98 3.67 -1.96
CA ALA A 216 20.37 3.59 -2.41
C ALA A 216 21.18 2.63 -1.52
N SER A 217 21.99 1.80 -2.12
CA SER A 217 23.03 1.06 -1.39
C SER A 217 24.00 2.11 -0.86
N GLY A 218 24.17 2.19 0.46
CA GLY A 218 25.12 3.12 1.05
C GLY A 218 26.49 2.91 0.40
N GLY A 219 26.89 3.83 -0.45
CA GLY A 219 28.24 3.84 -0.99
C GLY A 219 29.18 4.08 0.18
N THR A 220 30.10 3.16 0.42
CA THR A 220 31.34 3.47 1.13
C THR A 220 31.98 4.61 0.36
N ASN A 221 31.98 5.81 0.95
CA ASN A 221 32.83 6.90 0.51
C ASN A 221 34.26 6.46 0.82
N ASP A 222 34.86 5.64 -0.03
CA ASP A 222 36.30 5.53 -0.13
C ASP A 222 36.80 6.87 -0.69
N ARG A 223 36.96 7.83 0.20
CA ARG A 223 37.82 8.98 -0.05
C ARG A 223 39.24 8.54 0.34
N GLU A 224 39.98 8.07 -0.66
CA GLU A 224 41.43 8.17 -0.66
C GLU A 224 41.88 9.63 -0.81
#